data_7295d40ad5d7eea43042de4f1ecd3251
#
_entry.id   7295d40ad5d7eea43042de4f1ecd3251
#
_cell.length_a   1.000
_cell.length_b   1.000
_cell.length_c   1.000
_cell.angle_alpha   90.00
_cell.angle_beta   90.00
_cell.angle_gamma   90.00
#
_symmetry.space_group_name_H-M   'P 1'
#
loop_
_entity.id
_entity.type
_entity.pdbx_description
1 polymer ?
#
loop_
_entity_poly.entity_id
_entity_poly.type
_entity_poly.pdbx_seq_one_letter_code
_entity_poly.pdbx_strand_id
1 'polypeptide(L)'
;MAIARVALPVATVAPFDYWIPDGLAVTRGALVEVRLARRVLAGVVVDVVATSEVAQERLQPIVELRQDVPALPADVLVLAEFVAKYYQEPLGLVLAQMLPPLAAVTRRARLSPGDPGPSDAPQERRGAPLNVDQARAAKSIIEAAGSFAPYLLQGVTGSGKTEVYLAAAAECIAADGQVLILLPEINLTPQFRQRIADALPAARTVTLHSRLPAGERLRNWRHAASGHADLVLGTRLAVFTPLPRLGLIVIDEEHDTSFKQQDGVRYHGRDVAIWRARQRKVPVVLGSATPSLETLVHAQKARYRWEKLPRRAVAPAREAAVRFVPSRDAAALEGIGAPLEAALATRLERGEQSLVFINRRGFAVSLLCSSCGWQAG
;
A
#
# COMPACT_ATOMS: atom_id res chain seq x y z
N MET A 1 27.65 30.72 0.65
CA MET A 1 26.65 30.23 -0.33
C MET A 1 26.24 28.85 0.12
N ALA A 2 24.97 28.59 0.41
CA ALA A 2 24.50 27.28 0.77
C ALA A 2 24.16 26.47 -0.49
N ILE A 3 24.36 25.14 -0.44
CA ILE A 3 24.19 24.22 -1.57
C ILE A 3 23.19 23.15 -1.20
N ALA A 4 22.20 22.96 -2.04
CA ALA A 4 21.22 21.87 -1.92
C ALA A 4 21.64 20.69 -2.79
N ARG A 5 21.72 19.51 -2.20
CA ARG A 5 21.82 18.23 -2.90
C ARG A 5 20.43 17.76 -3.26
N VAL A 6 20.15 17.71 -4.55
CA VAL A 6 18.80 17.45 -5.08
C VAL A 6 18.76 16.11 -5.80
N ALA A 7 17.91 15.21 -5.33
CA ALA A 7 17.63 13.96 -6.00
C ALA A 7 16.56 14.18 -7.08
N LEU A 8 16.93 13.97 -8.33
CA LEU A 8 16.06 14.16 -9.51
C LEU A 8 15.52 12.82 -10.04
N PRO A 9 14.36 12.81 -10.70
CA PRO A 9 13.75 11.60 -11.28
C PRO A 9 14.48 11.15 -12.56
N VAL A 10 15.76 10.89 -12.43
CA VAL A 10 16.64 10.40 -13.51
C VAL A 10 17.43 9.18 -13.05
N ALA A 11 17.93 8.39 -13.99
CA ALA A 11 18.64 7.15 -13.70
C ALA A 11 20.10 7.41 -13.27
N THR A 12 20.29 8.20 -12.20
CA THR A 12 21.60 8.44 -11.59
C THR A 12 21.57 8.08 -10.11
N VAL A 13 22.70 7.60 -9.61
CA VAL A 13 22.82 7.20 -8.20
C VAL A 13 23.06 8.41 -7.29
N ALA A 14 23.89 9.36 -7.74
CA ALA A 14 24.24 10.54 -6.96
C ALA A 14 23.22 11.68 -7.14
N PRO A 15 22.90 12.43 -6.08
CA PRO A 15 22.15 13.67 -6.18
C PRO A 15 22.97 14.73 -6.90
N PHE A 16 22.30 15.77 -7.37
CA PHE A 16 22.92 16.93 -8.06
C PHE A 16 23.02 18.11 -7.11
N ASP A 17 24.11 18.85 -7.19
CA ASP A 17 24.34 20.05 -6.39
C ASP A 17 23.82 21.31 -7.10
N TYR A 18 23.04 22.09 -6.37
CA TYR A 18 22.50 23.39 -6.80
C TYR A 18 22.72 24.42 -5.72
N TRP A 19 23.09 25.64 -6.11
CA TRP A 19 23.19 26.70 -5.12
C TRP A 19 21.80 27.26 -4.76
N ILE A 20 21.66 27.65 -3.48
CA ILE A 20 20.42 28.19 -2.93
C ILE A 20 20.47 29.71 -3.06
N PRO A 21 19.56 30.34 -3.84
CA PRO A 21 19.47 31.81 -3.95
C PRO A 21 19.20 32.47 -2.61
N ASP A 22 19.72 33.67 -2.40
CA ASP A 22 19.46 34.46 -1.20
C ASP A 22 17.97 34.70 -1.02
N GLY A 23 17.49 34.57 0.23
CA GLY A 23 16.07 34.68 0.58
C GLY A 23 15.25 33.44 0.37
N LEU A 24 15.80 32.35 -0.19
CA LEU A 24 15.09 31.09 -0.35
C LEU A 24 15.36 30.12 0.84
N ALA A 25 14.35 29.87 1.68
CA ALA A 25 14.48 28.97 2.83
C ALA A 25 14.31 27.51 2.40
N VAL A 26 15.39 26.88 1.94
CA VAL A 26 15.41 25.49 1.49
C VAL A 26 15.86 24.58 2.63
N THR A 27 15.08 23.55 2.92
CA THR A 27 15.36 22.55 3.95
C THR A 27 15.41 21.15 3.35
N ARG A 28 16.01 20.21 4.07
CA ARG A 28 15.95 18.77 3.71
C ARG A 28 14.50 18.31 3.58
N GLY A 29 14.19 17.57 2.53
CA GLY A 29 12.83 17.14 2.19
C GLY A 29 12.06 18.13 1.32
N ALA A 30 12.50 19.36 1.17
CA ALA A 30 11.84 20.37 0.33
C ALA A 30 11.79 19.91 -1.13
N LEU A 31 10.65 20.20 -1.78
CA LEU A 31 10.49 19.99 -3.21
C LEU A 31 10.92 21.27 -3.95
N VAL A 32 11.84 21.15 -4.87
CA VAL A 32 12.39 22.26 -5.64
C VAL A 32 12.32 22.00 -7.14
N GLU A 33 12.19 23.06 -7.93
CA GLU A 33 12.39 23.01 -9.37
C GLU A 33 13.82 23.45 -9.70
N VAL A 34 14.49 22.66 -10.52
CA VAL A 34 15.89 22.90 -10.93
C VAL A 34 16.06 22.63 -12.42
N ARG A 35 17.08 23.22 -13.00
CA ARG A 35 17.46 22.94 -14.39
C ARG A 35 18.44 21.78 -14.47
N LEU A 36 18.10 20.78 -15.28
CA LEU A 36 19.03 19.74 -15.72
C LEU A 36 19.14 19.81 -17.24
N ALA A 37 20.27 20.24 -17.76
CA ALA A 37 20.46 20.58 -19.16
C ALA A 37 19.42 21.61 -19.65
N ARG A 38 18.56 21.26 -20.61
CA ARG A 38 17.50 22.13 -21.17
C ARG A 38 16.13 21.97 -20.51
N ARG A 39 16.01 21.10 -19.49
CA ARG A 39 14.72 20.76 -18.87
C ARG A 39 14.65 21.30 -17.45
N VAL A 40 13.49 21.77 -17.05
CA VAL A 40 13.17 22.03 -15.64
C VAL A 40 12.53 20.77 -15.07
N LEU A 41 13.08 20.29 -13.97
CA LEU A 41 12.63 19.08 -13.28
C LEU A 41 12.35 19.41 -11.82
N ALA A 42 11.31 18.79 -11.28
CA ALA A 42 11.07 18.79 -9.85
C ALA A 42 11.94 17.72 -9.17
N GLY A 43 12.59 18.08 -8.08
CA GLY A 43 13.41 17.17 -7.29
C GLY A 43 13.27 17.42 -5.80
N VAL A 44 13.72 16.45 -5.01
CA VAL A 44 13.68 16.51 -3.55
C VAL A 44 15.07 16.83 -3.01
N VAL A 45 15.14 17.82 -2.13
CA VAL A 45 16.39 18.16 -1.42
C VAL A 45 16.68 17.07 -0.39
N VAL A 46 17.76 16.33 -0.58
CA VAL A 46 18.17 15.25 0.32
C VAL A 46 19.18 15.71 1.37
N ASP A 47 19.90 16.80 1.09
CA ASP A 47 20.85 17.40 2.02
C ASP A 47 21.08 18.88 1.70
N VAL A 48 21.53 19.65 2.69
CA VAL A 48 21.97 21.04 2.54
C VAL A 48 23.37 21.17 3.13
N VAL A 49 24.34 21.54 2.29
CA VAL A 49 25.75 21.55 2.64
C VAL A 49 26.39 22.92 2.39
N ALA A 50 27.53 23.18 3.00
CA ALA A 50 28.26 24.43 2.83
C ALA A 50 29.17 24.42 1.59
N THR A 51 29.61 23.24 1.14
CA THR A 51 30.58 23.06 0.06
C THR A 51 30.15 21.99 -0.92
N SER A 52 30.60 22.09 -2.17
CA SER A 52 30.38 21.11 -3.24
C SER A 52 31.69 20.73 -3.89
N GLU A 53 31.76 19.53 -4.43
CA GLU A 53 32.85 19.07 -5.31
C GLU A 53 32.72 19.64 -6.74
N VAL A 54 31.55 20.19 -7.08
CA VAL A 54 31.28 20.81 -8.36
C VAL A 54 31.84 22.23 -8.35
N ALA A 55 32.62 22.59 -9.38
CA ALA A 55 33.16 23.95 -9.52
C ALA A 55 32.03 25.00 -9.51
N GLN A 56 32.24 26.10 -8.82
CA GLN A 56 31.23 27.13 -8.56
C GLN A 56 30.58 27.68 -9.84
N GLU A 57 31.36 27.81 -10.92
CA GLU A 57 30.91 28.30 -12.23
C GLU A 57 29.93 27.33 -12.92
N ARG A 58 29.91 26.06 -12.49
CA ARG A 58 29.02 25.02 -13.04
C ARG A 58 27.76 24.80 -12.20
N LEU A 59 27.74 25.32 -10.98
CA LEU A 59 26.57 25.21 -10.11
C LEU A 59 25.44 26.08 -10.67
N GLN A 60 24.30 25.44 -10.88
CA GLN A 60 23.06 26.11 -11.28
C GLN A 60 22.24 26.53 -10.06
N PRO A 61 21.43 27.60 -10.12
CA PRO A 61 20.53 27.95 -9.03
C PRO A 61 19.33 27.00 -8.96
N ILE A 62 18.75 26.91 -7.78
CA ILE A 62 17.37 26.47 -7.63
C ILE A 62 16.46 27.47 -8.35
N VAL A 63 15.57 27.00 -9.22
CA VAL A 63 14.65 27.84 -9.98
C VAL A 63 13.48 28.28 -9.11
N GLU A 64 12.88 27.34 -8.37
CA GLU A 64 11.70 27.60 -7.54
C GLU A 64 11.65 26.63 -6.36
N LEU A 65 11.20 27.09 -5.20
CA LEU A 65 10.80 26.26 -4.07
C LEU A 65 9.29 26.03 -4.15
N ARG A 66 8.89 24.77 -4.28
CA ARG A 66 7.48 24.36 -4.36
C ARG A 66 6.84 24.40 -2.97
N GLN A 67 6.13 25.49 -2.67
CA GLN A 67 5.42 25.67 -1.39
C GLN A 67 4.05 24.98 -1.37
N ASP A 68 3.56 24.54 -2.51
CA ASP A 68 2.29 23.86 -2.68
C ASP A 68 2.31 22.39 -2.23
N VAL A 69 3.48 21.81 -2.01
CA VAL A 69 3.68 20.48 -1.42
C VAL A 69 4.55 20.63 -0.18
N PRO A 70 4.11 20.15 0.99
CA PRO A 70 4.96 20.21 2.18
C PRO A 70 6.23 19.38 1.99
N ALA A 71 7.31 19.80 2.64
CA ALA A 71 8.56 19.04 2.62
C ALA A 71 8.33 17.60 3.13
N LEU A 72 9.00 16.64 2.49
CA LEU A 72 8.97 15.27 2.94
C LEU A 72 9.63 15.15 4.32
N PRO A 73 8.98 14.54 5.30
CA PRO A 73 9.53 14.38 6.64
C PRO A 73 10.71 13.40 6.64
N ALA A 74 11.57 13.51 7.65
CA ALA A 74 12.80 12.72 7.75
C ALA A 74 12.59 11.21 7.69
N ASP A 75 11.50 10.70 8.26
CA ASP A 75 11.17 9.26 8.23
C ASP A 75 10.84 8.76 6.80
N VAL A 76 10.21 9.60 5.97
CA VAL A 76 9.94 9.27 4.57
C VAL A 76 11.22 9.31 3.73
N LEU A 77 12.14 10.26 4.01
CA LEU A 77 13.45 10.30 3.34
C LEU A 77 14.27 9.04 3.68
N VAL A 78 14.31 8.65 4.95
CA VAL A 78 15.00 7.42 5.39
C VAL A 78 14.35 6.17 4.78
N LEU A 79 13.01 6.16 4.63
CA LEU A 79 12.31 5.10 3.90
C LEU A 79 12.73 5.06 2.42
N ALA A 80 12.87 6.22 1.78
CA ALA A 80 13.33 6.31 0.40
C ALA A 80 14.77 5.79 0.23
N GLU A 81 15.66 6.17 1.12
CA GLU A 81 17.05 5.67 1.14
C GLU A 81 17.10 4.15 1.31
N PHE A 82 16.28 3.59 2.22
CA PHE A 82 16.15 2.15 2.37
C PHE A 82 15.69 1.47 1.07
N VAL A 83 14.62 1.98 0.45
CA VAL A 83 14.07 1.40 -0.79
C VAL A 83 15.10 1.48 -1.92
N ALA A 84 15.77 2.63 -2.09
CA ALA A 84 16.80 2.83 -3.10
C ALA A 84 17.96 1.82 -2.92
N LYS A 85 18.44 1.68 -1.69
CA LYS A 85 19.56 0.76 -1.37
C LYS A 85 19.16 -0.71 -1.49
N TYR A 86 18.00 -1.08 -0.95
CA TYR A 86 17.57 -2.47 -0.90
C TYR A 86 17.18 -3.02 -2.28
N TYR A 87 16.51 -2.20 -3.08
CA TYR A 87 16.07 -2.60 -4.43
C TYR A 87 17.04 -2.16 -5.53
N GLN A 88 18.18 -1.56 -5.17
CA GLN A 88 19.23 -1.10 -6.10
C GLN A 88 18.69 -0.12 -7.16
N GLU A 89 17.87 0.82 -6.70
CA GLU A 89 17.21 1.81 -7.56
C GLU A 89 17.73 3.23 -7.29
N PRO A 90 17.79 4.11 -8.29
CA PRO A 90 18.17 5.50 -8.10
C PRO A 90 17.24 6.22 -7.10
N LEU A 91 17.82 6.89 -6.10
CA LEU A 91 17.06 7.58 -5.05
C LEU A 91 16.05 8.60 -5.61
N GLY A 92 16.42 9.32 -6.67
CA GLY A 92 15.50 10.27 -7.31
C GLY A 92 14.27 9.64 -7.94
N LEU A 93 14.39 8.43 -8.51
CA LEU A 93 13.25 7.69 -9.04
C LEU A 93 12.35 7.16 -7.90
N VAL A 94 12.95 6.74 -6.79
CA VAL A 94 12.20 6.31 -5.60
C VAL A 94 11.41 7.48 -5.01
N LEU A 95 12.06 8.63 -4.79
CA LEU A 95 11.41 9.83 -4.24
C LEU A 95 10.30 10.35 -5.16
N ALA A 96 10.48 10.31 -6.47
CA ALA A 96 9.45 10.71 -7.43
C ALA A 96 8.15 9.88 -7.30
N GLN A 97 8.24 8.62 -6.91
CA GLN A 97 7.06 7.78 -6.63
C GLN A 97 6.36 8.11 -5.30
N MET A 98 7.09 8.69 -4.35
CA MET A 98 6.54 9.08 -3.04
C MET A 98 5.78 10.40 -3.08
N LEU A 99 6.01 11.19 -4.12
CA LEU A 99 5.34 12.47 -4.32
C LEU A 99 3.97 12.29 -4.99
N PRO A 100 3.02 13.17 -4.69
CA PRO A 100 1.77 13.21 -5.43
C PRO A 100 2.04 13.68 -6.88
N PRO A 101 1.10 13.48 -7.82
CA PRO A 101 1.27 13.92 -9.21
C PRO A 101 1.36 15.45 -9.30
N LEU A 102 2.57 15.96 -9.45
CA LEU A 102 2.87 17.39 -9.47
C LEU A 102 2.31 18.13 -10.70
N ALA A 103 2.12 17.43 -11.82
CA ALA A 103 1.56 18.00 -13.05
C ALA A 103 0.09 18.48 -12.90
N ALA A 104 -0.61 18.06 -11.86
CA ALA A 104 -1.98 18.49 -11.57
C ALA A 104 -2.06 19.80 -10.79
N VAL A 105 -0.92 20.37 -10.39
CA VAL A 105 -0.88 21.61 -9.63
C VAL A 105 -0.83 22.80 -10.60
N THR A 106 -1.88 22.97 -11.40
CA THR A 106 -2.14 24.30 -11.96
C THR A 106 -2.45 25.25 -10.79
N ARG A 107 -1.94 26.47 -10.86
CA ARG A 107 -1.94 27.56 -9.86
C ARG A 107 -3.26 27.85 -9.09
N ARG A 108 -4.30 27.03 -9.21
CA ARG A 108 -5.65 27.28 -8.65
C ARG A 108 -6.14 26.30 -7.58
N ALA A 109 -5.42 25.26 -7.23
CA ALA A 109 -5.83 24.37 -6.13
C ALA A 109 -5.38 24.95 -4.78
N ARG A 110 -5.89 26.13 -4.41
CA ARG A 110 -5.95 26.54 -3.01
C ARG A 110 -6.84 25.55 -2.27
N LEU A 111 -6.43 25.15 -1.08
CA LEU A 111 -7.30 24.41 -0.15
C LEU A 111 -8.67 25.14 -0.11
N SER A 112 -9.72 24.48 -0.58
CA SER A 112 -11.06 25.04 -0.46
C SER A 112 -11.41 25.08 1.04
N PRO A 113 -11.90 26.22 1.57
CA PRO A 113 -12.45 26.26 2.92
C PRO A 113 -13.80 25.53 2.89
N GLY A 114 -13.81 24.26 3.21
CA GLY A 114 -15.01 23.41 3.15
C GLY A 114 -14.76 21.96 3.50
N ASP A 115 -13.51 21.59 3.82
CA ASP A 115 -13.26 20.28 4.38
C ASP A 115 -13.85 20.19 5.79
N PRO A 116 -14.59 19.12 6.12
CA PRO A 116 -15.12 18.95 7.47
C PRO A 116 -13.96 19.01 8.47
N GLY A 117 -14.02 19.98 9.37
CA GLY A 117 -13.10 20.09 10.49
C GLY A 117 -13.09 18.82 11.34
N PRO A 118 -12.17 18.73 12.32
CA PRO A 118 -12.15 17.59 13.21
C PRO A 118 -13.54 17.40 13.82
N SER A 119 -14.07 16.20 13.72
CA SER A 119 -15.28 15.84 14.45
C SER A 119 -14.86 15.68 15.91
N ASP A 120 -15.36 16.55 16.79
CA ASP A 120 -15.20 16.43 18.24
C ASP A 120 -16.05 15.28 18.83
N ALA A 121 -16.70 14.48 18.00
CA ALA A 121 -17.51 13.35 18.42
C ALA A 121 -16.61 12.20 18.94
N PRO A 122 -16.99 11.57 20.07
CA PRO A 122 -16.28 10.38 20.54
C PRO A 122 -16.23 9.31 19.44
N GLN A 123 -15.06 8.72 19.26
CA GLN A 123 -14.85 7.70 18.23
C GLN A 123 -15.36 6.34 18.72
N GLU A 124 -16.69 6.22 18.88
CA GLU A 124 -17.30 4.92 19.13
C GLU A 124 -17.36 4.12 17.82
N ARG A 125 -16.70 2.96 17.84
CA ARG A 125 -16.84 1.98 16.75
C ARG A 125 -18.29 1.50 16.67
N ARG A 126 -18.93 1.72 15.52
CA ARG A 126 -20.23 1.17 15.18
C ARG A 126 -20.02 -0.08 14.32
N GLY A 127 -20.01 -1.25 14.92
CA GLY A 127 -19.83 -2.51 14.17
C GLY A 127 -20.40 -3.70 14.94
N ALA A 128 -20.52 -4.84 14.27
CA ALA A 128 -20.93 -6.07 14.92
C ALA A 128 -19.99 -6.39 16.10
N PRO A 129 -20.51 -6.94 17.20
CA PRO A 129 -19.69 -7.35 18.33
C PRO A 129 -18.65 -8.36 17.89
N LEU A 130 -17.42 -8.21 18.36
CA LEU A 130 -16.35 -9.16 18.07
C LEU A 130 -16.62 -10.49 18.78
N ASN A 131 -16.39 -11.59 18.07
CA ASN A 131 -16.34 -12.89 18.74
C ASN A 131 -15.03 -13.02 19.57
N VAL A 132 -14.91 -14.08 20.35
CA VAL A 132 -13.80 -14.31 21.28
C VAL A 132 -12.44 -14.29 20.56
N ASP A 133 -12.33 -14.93 19.39
CA ASP A 133 -11.07 -14.99 18.63
C ASP A 133 -10.71 -13.62 18.05
N GLN A 134 -11.69 -12.88 17.53
CA GLN A 134 -11.53 -11.53 17.01
C GLN A 134 -11.14 -10.55 18.12
N ALA A 135 -11.82 -10.61 19.27
CA ALA A 135 -11.54 -9.75 20.43
C ALA A 135 -10.12 -9.99 20.97
N ARG A 136 -9.69 -11.27 21.07
CA ARG A 136 -8.32 -11.62 21.45
C ARG A 136 -7.30 -11.02 20.49
N ALA A 137 -7.48 -11.23 19.18
CA ALA A 137 -6.56 -10.73 18.17
C ALA A 137 -6.49 -9.19 18.16
N ALA A 138 -7.64 -8.51 18.24
CA ALA A 138 -7.69 -7.05 18.32
C ALA A 138 -6.95 -6.54 19.57
N LYS A 139 -7.23 -7.12 20.73
CA LYS A 139 -6.56 -6.79 22.01
C LYS A 139 -5.04 -6.93 21.92
N SER A 140 -4.57 -8.06 21.37
CA SER A 140 -3.12 -8.32 21.17
C SER A 140 -2.45 -7.22 20.31
N ILE A 141 -3.12 -6.77 19.23
CA ILE A 141 -2.62 -5.72 18.35
C ILE A 141 -2.61 -4.35 19.06
N ILE A 142 -3.68 -4.02 19.79
CA ILE A 142 -3.83 -2.75 20.53
C ILE A 142 -2.75 -2.64 21.61
N GLU A 143 -2.50 -3.71 22.38
CA GLU A 143 -1.48 -3.76 23.42
C GLU A 143 -0.05 -3.59 22.88
N ALA A 144 0.16 -3.78 21.58
CA ALA A 144 1.46 -3.55 20.93
C ALA A 144 1.68 -2.10 20.47
N ALA A 145 0.75 -1.18 20.73
CA ALA A 145 0.90 0.23 20.36
C ALA A 145 2.23 0.81 20.85
N GLY A 146 2.88 1.62 20.02
CA GLY A 146 4.18 2.22 20.34
C GLY A 146 5.37 1.27 20.24
N SER A 147 5.19 0.03 19.79
CA SER A 147 6.26 -0.95 19.58
C SER A 147 6.17 -1.63 18.22
N PHE A 148 7.32 -2.01 17.66
CA PHE A 148 7.33 -2.82 16.44
C PHE A 148 6.89 -4.24 16.75
N ALA A 149 5.71 -4.60 16.28
CA ALA A 149 5.16 -5.94 16.43
C ALA A 149 4.51 -6.38 15.09
N PRO A 150 5.15 -7.24 14.33
CA PRO A 150 4.56 -7.82 13.12
C PRO A 150 3.61 -8.96 13.49
N TYR A 151 2.41 -8.92 12.91
CA TYR A 151 1.36 -9.93 13.08
C TYR A 151 1.03 -10.63 11.77
N LEU A 152 0.85 -11.93 11.82
CA LEU A 152 0.04 -12.66 10.84
C LEU A 152 -1.35 -12.85 11.43
N LEU A 153 -2.36 -12.18 10.86
CA LEU A 153 -3.77 -12.45 11.15
C LEU A 153 -4.31 -13.42 10.09
N GLN A 154 -4.23 -14.71 10.40
CA GLN A 154 -4.74 -15.76 9.52
C GLN A 154 -6.19 -16.05 9.84
N GLY A 155 -7.07 -15.90 8.85
CA GLY A 155 -8.48 -16.18 9.04
C GLY A 155 -9.13 -16.70 7.77
N VAL A 156 -9.97 -17.70 7.87
CA VAL A 156 -10.76 -18.22 6.73
C VAL A 156 -11.58 -17.09 6.09
N THR A 157 -11.94 -17.24 4.83
CA THR A 157 -12.79 -16.26 4.15
C THR A 157 -14.10 -16.08 4.93
N GLY A 158 -14.45 -14.82 5.23
CA GLY A 158 -15.61 -14.51 6.06
C GLY A 158 -15.39 -14.69 7.58
N SER A 159 -14.15 -14.87 8.06
CA SER A 159 -13.83 -14.90 9.49
C SER A 159 -13.91 -13.53 10.20
N GLY A 160 -14.08 -12.44 9.43
CA GLY A 160 -14.14 -11.08 9.97
C GLY A 160 -12.79 -10.49 10.31
N LYS A 161 -11.73 -10.77 9.54
CA LYS A 161 -10.43 -10.10 9.64
C LYS A 161 -10.57 -8.58 9.66
N THR A 162 -11.45 -8.06 8.80
CA THR A 162 -11.73 -6.61 8.71
C THR A 162 -12.22 -6.03 10.03
N GLU A 163 -13.05 -6.76 10.79
CA GLU A 163 -13.54 -6.30 12.08
C GLU A 163 -12.41 -6.16 13.11
N VAL A 164 -11.41 -7.05 13.06
CA VAL A 164 -10.21 -6.94 13.89
C VAL A 164 -9.41 -5.70 13.51
N TYR A 165 -9.22 -5.44 12.22
CA TYR A 165 -8.52 -4.23 11.75
C TYR A 165 -9.22 -2.95 12.21
N LEU A 166 -10.55 -2.90 12.06
CA LEU A 166 -11.35 -1.73 12.43
C LEU A 166 -11.37 -1.50 13.93
N ALA A 167 -11.36 -2.56 14.74
CA ALA A 167 -11.24 -2.44 16.18
C ALA A 167 -9.88 -1.86 16.59
N ALA A 168 -8.80 -2.39 16.04
CA ALA A 168 -7.45 -1.86 16.30
C ALA A 168 -7.27 -0.44 15.75
N ALA A 169 -7.87 -0.11 14.60
CA ALA A 169 -7.86 1.22 14.02
C ALA A 169 -8.60 2.23 14.90
N ALA A 170 -9.78 1.86 15.43
CA ALA A 170 -10.56 2.72 16.33
C ALA A 170 -9.73 3.17 17.53
N GLU A 171 -9.09 2.22 18.21
CA GLU A 171 -8.25 2.51 19.39
C GLU A 171 -7.02 3.35 19.03
N CYS A 172 -6.37 3.04 17.90
CA CYS A 172 -5.25 3.84 17.41
C CYS A 172 -5.65 5.30 17.16
N ILE A 173 -6.80 5.51 16.51
CA ILE A 173 -7.32 6.85 16.21
C ILE A 173 -7.78 7.56 17.49
N ALA A 174 -8.43 6.85 18.43
CA ALA A 174 -8.81 7.40 19.73
C ALA A 174 -7.59 7.87 20.55
N ALA A 175 -6.43 7.23 20.34
CA ALA A 175 -5.14 7.65 20.92
C ALA A 175 -4.40 8.69 20.04
N ASP A 176 -5.10 9.45 19.20
CA ASP A 176 -4.56 10.45 18.27
C ASP A 176 -3.57 9.88 17.22
N GLY A 177 -3.61 8.59 16.94
CA GLY A 177 -2.80 7.96 15.92
C GLY A 177 -3.42 8.02 14.51
N GLN A 178 -2.59 7.85 13.48
CA GLN A 178 -3.02 7.65 12.10
C GLN A 178 -2.88 6.17 11.72
N VAL A 179 -3.81 5.68 10.93
CA VAL A 179 -3.82 4.29 10.46
C VAL A 179 -3.63 4.22 8.94
N LEU A 180 -2.75 3.35 8.49
CA LEU A 180 -2.58 3.01 7.07
C LEU A 180 -3.12 1.61 6.80
N ILE A 181 -4.13 1.49 5.93
CA ILE A 181 -4.63 0.21 5.44
C ILE A 181 -4.29 0.07 3.96
N LEU A 182 -3.47 -0.92 3.66
CA LEU A 182 -3.11 -1.30 2.29
C LEU A 182 -3.99 -2.46 1.82
N LEU A 183 -4.54 -2.31 0.62
CA LEU A 183 -5.45 -3.25 -0.01
C LEU A 183 -5.01 -3.54 -1.45
N PRO A 184 -5.27 -4.75 -1.99
CA PRO A 184 -5.26 -4.97 -3.43
C PRO A 184 -6.23 -4.02 -4.14
N GLU A 185 -5.91 -3.60 -5.38
CA GLU A 185 -6.77 -2.65 -6.12
C GLU A 185 -8.21 -3.12 -6.28
N ILE A 186 -8.41 -4.43 -6.43
CA ILE A 186 -9.73 -5.05 -6.60
C ILE A 186 -10.57 -4.98 -5.32
N ASN A 187 -9.96 -4.89 -4.15
CA ASN A 187 -10.63 -4.87 -2.85
C ASN A 187 -11.03 -3.44 -2.41
N LEU A 188 -10.49 -2.40 -3.07
CA LEU A 188 -10.81 -1.01 -2.75
C LEU A 188 -12.13 -0.58 -3.40
N THR A 189 -13.19 -1.31 -3.08
CA THR A 189 -14.56 -1.11 -3.63
C THR A 189 -15.31 -0.01 -2.87
N PRO A 190 -16.36 0.59 -3.50
CA PRO A 190 -17.26 1.51 -2.79
C PRO A 190 -17.88 0.88 -1.54
N GLN A 191 -18.24 -0.40 -1.62
CA GLN A 191 -18.83 -1.16 -0.51
C GLN A 191 -17.85 -1.30 0.67
N PHE A 192 -16.57 -1.54 0.39
CA PHE A 192 -15.55 -1.61 1.43
C PHE A 192 -15.35 -0.25 2.11
N ARG A 193 -15.30 0.83 1.32
CA ARG A 193 -15.21 2.20 1.87
C ARG A 193 -16.43 2.55 2.72
N GLN A 194 -17.64 2.19 2.28
CA GLN A 194 -18.86 2.40 3.05
C GLN A 194 -18.82 1.63 4.38
N ARG A 195 -18.39 0.37 4.36
CA ARG A 195 -18.23 -0.44 5.58
C ARG A 195 -17.30 0.22 6.61
N ILE A 196 -16.21 0.83 6.14
CA ILE A 196 -15.30 1.56 7.01
C ILE A 196 -15.97 2.83 7.56
N ALA A 197 -16.65 3.60 6.71
CA ALA A 197 -17.36 4.80 7.13
C ALA A 197 -18.46 4.49 8.15
N ASP A 198 -19.17 3.37 7.99
CA ASP A 198 -20.19 2.92 8.93
C ASP A 198 -19.58 2.47 10.28
N ALA A 199 -18.41 1.82 10.23
CA ALA A 199 -17.74 1.32 11.43
C ALA A 199 -16.98 2.42 12.19
N LEU A 200 -16.45 3.41 11.50
CA LEU A 200 -15.65 4.53 12.03
C LEU A 200 -16.19 5.88 11.54
N PRO A 201 -17.43 6.25 11.90
CA PRO A 201 -18.11 7.41 11.32
C PRO A 201 -17.44 8.76 11.65
N ALA A 202 -16.69 8.84 12.73
CA ALA A 202 -15.96 10.05 13.13
C ALA A 202 -14.55 10.12 12.54
N ALA A 203 -14.03 9.04 11.91
CA ALA A 203 -12.69 9.01 11.34
C ALA A 203 -12.63 9.75 9.99
N ARG A 204 -11.72 10.70 9.87
CA ARG A 204 -11.43 11.40 8.62
C ARG A 204 -10.65 10.47 7.70
N THR A 205 -11.38 9.80 6.82
CA THR A 205 -10.81 8.79 5.92
C THR A 205 -10.47 9.38 4.56
N VAL A 206 -9.25 9.15 4.07
CA VAL A 206 -8.84 9.46 2.70
C VAL A 206 -8.43 8.21 1.95
N THR A 207 -8.57 8.26 0.63
CA THR A 207 -8.22 7.13 -0.24
C THR A 207 -7.08 7.51 -1.18
N LEU A 208 -6.09 6.62 -1.39
CA LEU A 208 -4.93 6.84 -2.25
C LEU A 208 -4.68 5.64 -3.16
N HIS A 209 -4.98 5.80 -4.45
CA HIS A 209 -4.69 4.81 -5.50
C HIS A 209 -4.47 5.46 -6.87
N SER A 210 -3.93 4.70 -7.82
CA SER A 210 -3.53 5.19 -9.15
C SER A 210 -4.70 5.71 -10.00
N ARG A 211 -5.92 5.19 -9.80
CA ARG A 211 -7.12 5.55 -10.57
C ARG A 211 -7.80 6.85 -10.12
N LEU A 212 -7.38 7.43 -8.99
CA LEU A 212 -7.91 8.72 -8.57
C LEU A 212 -7.48 9.82 -9.53
N PRO A 213 -8.35 10.82 -9.80
CA PRO A 213 -7.94 12.04 -10.48
C PRO A 213 -6.75 12.69 -9.76
N ALA A 214 -5.82 13.22 -10.53
CA ALA A 214 -4.56 13.74 -9.99
C ALA A 214 -4.75 14.81 -8.91
N GLY A 215 -5.74 15.71 -9.08
CA GLY A 215 -6.08 16.74 -8.09
C GLY A 215 -6.63 16.17 -6.78
N GLU A 216 -7.48 15.14 -6.86
CA GLU A 216 -8.00 14.45 -5.68
C GLU A 216 -6.88 13.69 -4.95
N ARG A 217 -6.02 13.00 -5.69
CA ARG A 217 -4.85 12.30 -5.12
C ARG A 217 -3.91 13.27 -4.40
N LEU A 218 -3.65 14.44 -4.96
CA LEU A 218 -2.85 15.49 -4.31
C LEU A 218 -3.53 15.99 -3.03
N ARG A 219 -4.83 16.28 -3.06
CA ARG A 219 -5.59 16.72 -1.89
C ARG A 219 -5.53 15.66 -0.78
N ASN A 220 -5.86 14.41 -1.09
CA ASN A 220 -5.86 13.31 -0.12
C ASN A 220 -4.45 13.06 0.46
N TRP A 221 -3.42 13.16 -0.37
CA TRP A 221 -2.03 13.06 0.08
C TRP A 221 -1.67 14.19 1.05
N ARG A 222 -2.09 15.44 0.77
CA ARG A 222 -1.88 16.60 1.66
C ARG A 222 -2.59 16.41 3.00
N HIS A 223 -3.83 15.93 3.00
CA HIS A 223 -4.59 15.64 4.22
C HIS A 223 -3.88 14.59 5.08
N ALA A 224 -3.36 13.56 4.46
CA ALA A 224 -2.57 12.55 5.15
C ALA A 224 -1.26 13.14 5.73
N ALA A 225 -0.51 13.89 4.91
CA ALA A 225 0.77 14.46 5.28
C ALA A 225 0.69 15.56 6.35
N SER A 226 -0.40 16.32 6.40
CA SER A 226 -0.65 17.32 7.44
C SER A 226 -1.22 16.74 8.74
N GLY A 227 -1.53 15.43 8.78
CA GLY A 227 -2.17 14.80 9.93
C GLY A 227 -3.67 15.04 10.03
N HIS A 228 -4.32 15.69 9.04
CA HIS A 228 -5.77 15.87 9.03
C HIS A 228 -6.53 14.57 8.78
N ALA A 229 -5.98 13.63 8.03
CA ALA A 229 -6.58 12.32 7.86
C ALA A 229 -6.20 11.41 9.03
N ASP A 230 -7.18 10.69 9.58
CA ASP A 230 -6.98 9.70 10.63
C ASP A 230 -6.73 8.31 10.05
N LEU A 231 -7.40 8.02 8.93
CA LEU A 231 -7.32 6.75 8.23
C LEU A 231 -6.97 6.95 6.76
N VAL A 232 -5.93 6.28 6.29
CA VAL A 232 -5.55 6.25 4.89
C VAL A 232 -5.80 4.85 4.34
N LEU A 233 -6.71 4.77 3.37
CA LEU A 233 -6.96 3.57 2.57
C LEU A 233 -6.19 3.69 1.27
N GLY A 234 -5.40 2.70 0.94
CA GLY A 234 -4.69 2.80 -0.32
C GLY A 234 -4.21 1.48 -0.87
N THR A 235 -3.75 1.56 -2.11
CA THR A 235 -3.05 0.47 -2.76
C THR A 235 -1.55 0.56 -2.47
N ARG A 236 -0.77 -0.29 -3.08
CA ARG A 236 0.68 -0.40 -2.89
C ARG A 236 1.43 0.94 -2.72
N LEU A 237 1.13 1.95 -3.54
CA LEU A 237 1.80 3.26 -3.49
C LEU A 237 1.54 4.04 -2.19
N ALA A 238 0.42 3.79 -1.52
CA ALA A 238 0.08 4.50 -0.28
C ALA A 238 1.06 4.20 0.87
N VAL A 239 1.89 3.16 0.74
CA VAL A 239 2.95 2.85 1.71
C VAL A 239 3.96 3.99 1.90
N PHE A 240 4.07 4.91 0.94
CA PHE A 240 4.99 6.03 0.97
C PHE A 240 4.38 7.35 1.46
N THR A 241 3.08 7.37 1.71
CA THR A 241 2.38 8.58 2.14
C THR A 241 2.92 9.07 3.48
N PRO A 242 3.32 10.34 3.62
CA PRO A 242 3.70 10.88 4.91
C PRO A 242 2.55 10.79 5.91
N LEU A 243 2.83 10.26 7.10
CA LEU A 243 1.86 10.10 8.18
C LEU A 243 2.56 10.48 9.50
N PRO A 244 2.45 11.74 9.93
CA PRO A 244 3.19 12.23 11.10
C PRO A 244 2.84 11.47 12.39
N ARG A 245 1.59 11.04 12.53
CA ARG A 245 1.07 10.32 13.70
C ARG A 245 0.83 8.83 13.43
N LEU A 246 1.57 8.22 12.47
CA LEU A 246 1.41 6.80 12.13
C LEU A 246 1.50 5.91 13.37
N GLY A 247 0.42 5.20 13.70
CA GLY A 247 0.29 4.32 14.86
C GLY A 247 -0.01 2.85 14.52
N LEU A 248 -0.53 2.58 13.30
CA LEU A 248 -0.86 1.21 12.88
C LEU A 248 -0.74 1.08 11.37
N ILE A 249 -0.17 -0.02 10.89
CA ILE A 249 -0.20 -0.42 9.48
C ILE A 249 -0.96 -1.75 9.35
N VAL A 250 -1.88 -1.82 8.42
CA VAL A 250 -2.60 -3.05 8.05
C VAL A 250 -2.38 -3.34 6.57
N ILE A 251 -2.12 -4.59 6.24
CA ILE A 251 -2.02 -5.08 4.85
C ILE A 251 -3.01 -6.23 4.73
N ASP A 252 -4.13 -5.96 4.08
CA ASP A 252 -5.14 -7.00 3.83
C ASP A 252 -4.78 -7.77 2.56
N GLU A 253 -5.09 -9.08 2.57
CA GLU A 253 -4.69 -10.05 1.53
C GLU A 253 -3.20 -9.92 1.16
N GLU A 254 -2.32 -9.98 2.20
CA GLU A 254 -0.87 -9.73 2.11
C GLU A 254 -0.14 -10.58 1.04
N HIS A 255 -0.74 -11.72 0.67
CA HIS A 255 -0.24 -12.65 -0.34
C HIS A 255 -0.46 -12.17 -1.78
N ASP A 256 -1.29 -11.13 -1.99
CA ASP A 256 -1.66 -10.67 -3.32
C ASP A 256 -0.44 -10.12 -4.08
N THR A 257 -0.26 -10.62 -5.31
CA THR A 257 0.88 -10.25 -6.17
C THR A 257 0.88 -8.78 -6.59
N SER A 258 -0.25 -8.07 -6.48
CA SER A 258 -0.34 -6.63 -6.79
C SER A 258 0.50 -5.77 -5.85
N PHE A 259 0.90 -6.28 -4.69
CA PHE A 259 1.85 -5.59 -3.80
C PHE A 259 3.27 -5.54 -4.37
N LYS A 260 3.62 -6.37 -5.35
CA LYS A 260 4.88 -6.27 -6.08
C LYS A 260 4.75 -5.33 -7.27
N GLN A 261 5.53 -4.25 -7.30
CA GLN A 261 5.64 -3.36 -8.46
C GLN A 261 6.39 -4.06 -9.58
N GLN A 262 5.80 -4.05 -10.79
CA GLN A 262 6.39 -4.71 -11.96
C GLN A 262 7.22 -3.74 -12.81
N ASP A 263 6.84 -2.47 -12.85
CA ASP A 263 7.45 -1.44 -13.69
C ASP A 263 8.09 -0.32 -12.84
N GLY A 264 9.14 0.31 -13.37
CA GLY A 264 9.88 1.36 -12.67
C GLY A 264 10.61 0.81 -11.43
N VAL A 265 10.50 1.48 -10.30
CA VAL A 265 11.07 1.01 -9.03
C VAL A 265 10.35 -0.25 -8.56
N ARG A 266 11.00 -1.40 -8.64
CA ARG A 266 10.39 -2.73 -8.44
C ARG A 266 10.34 -3.16 -6.98
N TYR A 267 9.79 -2.34 -6.09
CA TYR A 267 9.63 -2.64 -4.67
C TYR A 267 8.45 -3.60 -4.40
N HIS A 268 8.42 -4.18 -3.19
CA HIS A 268 7.31 -4.94 -2.66
C HIS A 268 6.65 -4.14 -1.53
N GLY A 269 5.38 -3.74 -1.71
CA GLY A 269 4.66 -2.87 -0.77
C GLY A 269 4.55 -3.46 0.63
N ARG A 270 4.33 -4.78 0.76
CA ARG A 270 4.32 -5.48 2.05
C ARG A 270 5.65 -5.33 2.79
N ASP A 271 6.76 -5.59 2.12
CA ASP A 271 8.08 -5.57 2.75
C ASP A 271 8.48 -4.15 3.16
N VAL A 272 8.16 -3.17 2.31
CA VAL A 272 8.33 -1.74 2.62
C VAL A 272 7.48 -1.33 3.83
N ALA A 273 6.23 -1.81 3.92
CA ALA A 273 5.34 -1.52 5.05
C ALA A 273 5.86 -2.12 6.37
N ILE A 274 6.39 -3.35 6.35
CA ILE A 274 7.02 -3.98 7.52
C ILE A 274 8.24 -3.19 7.97
N TRP A 275 9.09 -2.78 7.02
CA TRP A 275 10.27 -1.97 7.33
C TRP A 275 9.86 -0.60 7.90
N ARG A 276 8.87 0.05 7.31
CA ARG A 276 8.32 1.32 7.80
C ARG A 276 7.73 1.20 9.20
N ALA A 277 7.00 0.12 9.48
CA ALA A 277 6.48 -0.16 10.81
C ALA A 277 7.61 -0.31 11.84
N ARG A 278 8.70 -1.00 11.47
CA ARG A 278 9.88 -1.12 12.32
C ARG A 278 10.54 0.24 12.59
N GLN A 279 10.72 1.06 11.57
CA GLN A 279 11.28 2.40 11.69
C GLN A 279 10.45 3.29 12.61
N ARG A 280 9.11 3.23 12.49
CA ARG A 280 8.16 4.03 13.26
C ARG A 280 7.82 3.43 14.62
N LYS A 281 8.30 2.22 14.92
CA LYS A 281 7.99 1.45 16.14
C LYS A 281 6.48 1.28 16.35
N VAL A 282 5.79 0.84 15.32
CA VAL A 282 4.33 0.60 15.33
C VAL A 282 4.01 -0.84 14.96
N PRO A 283 2.86 -1.38 15.38
CA PRO A 283 2.41 -2.68 14.94
C PRO A 283 2.07 -2.70 13.44
N VAL A 284 2.33 -3.84 12.80
CA VAL A 284 1.93 -4.11 11.41
C VAL A 284 1.20 -5.44 11.32
N VAL A 285 0.01 -5.42 10.74
CA VAL A 285 -0.88 -6.58 10.64
C VAL A 285 -0.94 -7.05 9.19
N LEU A 286 -0.52 -8.28 8.95
CA LEU A 286 -0.57 -8.97 7.67
C LEU A 286 -1.77 -9.91 7.69
N GLY A 287 -2.85 -9.54 7.02
CA GLY A 287 -4.08 -10.33 6.99
C GLY A 287 -4.18 -11.20 5.74
N SER A 288 -4.51 -12.46 5.92
CA SER A 288 -4.74 -13.37 4.80
C SER A 288 -5.53 -14.62 5.21
N ALA A 289 -6.29 -15.17 4.27
CA ALA A 289 -6.84 -16.53 4.37
C ALA A 289 -5.78 -17.56 3.95
N THR A 290 -4.95 -17.22 2.99
CA THR A 290 -3.90 -18.05 2.37
C THR A 290 -2.56 -17.31 2.43
N PRO A 291 -1.91 -17.23 3.61
CA PRO A 291 -0.68 -16.44 3.78
C PRO A 291 0.41 -16.84 2.80
N SER A 292 1.22 -15.87 2.39
CA SER A 292 2.43 -16.15 1.62
C SER A 292 3.39 -17.06 2.42
N LEU A 293 4.20 -17.85 1.71
CA LEU A 293 5.14 -18.77 2.36
C LEU A 293 6.12 -18.04 3.27
N GLU A 294 6.58 -16.86 2.85
CA GLU A 294 7.50 -16.01 3.61
C GLU A 294 6.87 -15.60 4.95
N THR A 295 5.64 -15.08 4.91
CA THR A 295 4.91 -14.65 6.11
C THR A 295 4.63 -15.83 7.03
N LEU A 296 4.21 -16.97 6.46
CA LEU A 296 3.95 -18.19 7.22
C LEU A 296 5.19 -18.71 7.94
N VAL A 297 6.34 -18.76 7.25
CA VAL A 297 7.62 -19.16 7.86
C VAL A 297 8.03 -18.23 8.99
N HIS A 298 7.83 -16.92 8.84
CA HIS A 298 8.11 -15.97 9.92
C HIS A 298 7.20 -16.19 11.13
N ALA A 299 5.92 -16.48 10.91
CA ALA A 299 4.97 -16.80 11.98
C ALA A 299 5.32 -18.12 12.68
N GLN A 300 5.67 -19.18 11.93
CA GLN A 300 6.11 -20.47 12.48
C GLN A 300 7.38 -20.35 13.33
N LYS A 301 8.32 -19.47 12.94
CA LYS A 301 9.55 -19.19 13.68
C LYS A 301 9.36 -18.18 14.83
N ALA A 302 8.11 -17.84 15.19
CA ALA A 302 7.75 -16.85 16.20
C ALA A 302 8.39 -15.46 16.00
N ARG A 303 8.80 -15.14 14.77
CA ARG A 303 9.23 -13.78 14.39
C ARG A 303 8.06 -12.84 14.21
N TYR A 304 6.91 -13.37 13.77
CA TYR A 304 5.62 -12.69 13.70
C TYR A 304 4.68 -13.32 14.73
N ARG A 305 3.89 -12.51 15.39
CA ARG A 305 2.81 -12.98 16.25
C ARG A 305 1.71 -13.56 15.37
N TRP A 306 1.27 -14.78 15.66
CA TRP A 306 0.32 -15.51 14.82
C TRP A 306 -1.05 -15.55 15.49
N GLU A 307 -1.97 -14.71 15.01
CA GLU A 307 -3.36 -14.69 15.41
C GLU A 307 -4.20 -15.48 14.42
N LYS A 308 -5.03 -16.40 14.91
CA LYS A 308 -5.85 -17.29 14.09
C LYS A 308 -7.33 -17.01 14.33
N LEU A 309 -8.09 -16.89 13.22
CA LEU A 309 -9.54 -16.80 13.19
C LEU A 309 -10.11 -18.02 12.44
N PRO A 310 -10.23 -19.17 13.12
CA PRO A 310 -10.53 -20.44 12.46
C PRO A 310 -12.00 -20.55 12.03
N ARG A 311 -12.89 -19.73 12.59
CA ARG A 311 -14.34 -19.79 12.35
C ARG A 311 -14.82 -18.62 11.51
N ARG A 312 -15.83 -18.86 10.68
CA ARG A 312 -16.53 -17.77 9.98
C ARG A 312 -17.31 -16.93 10.99
N ALA A 313 -17.38 -15.61 10.74
CA ALA A 313 -18.10 -14.68 11.63
C ALA A 313 -19.63 -14.82 11.54
N VAL A 314 -20.14 -15.27 10.38
CA VAL A 314 -21.57 -15.54 10.14
C VAL A 314 -21.80 -17.04 10.11
N ALA A 315 -22.92 -17.47 10.69
CA ALA A 315 -23.30 -18.88 10.83
C ALA A 315 -23.15 -19.70 9.53
N PRO A 316 -22.90 -21.02 9.62
CA PRO A 316 -22.26 -21.79 8.59
C PRO A 316 -23.07 -21.82 7.30
N ALA A 317 -22.55 -21.14 6.27
CA ALA A 317 -22.77 -21.67 4.94
C ALA A 317 -22.20 -23.10 4.93
N ARG A 318 -22.94 -24.07 4.39
CA ARG A 318 -22.46 -25.46 4.19
C ARG A 318 -21.07 -25.40 3.60
N GLU A 319 -20.12 -26.14 4.16
CA GLU A 319 -18.81 -26.28 3.54
C GLU A 319 -19.01 -26.91 2.15
N ALA A 320 -18.37 -26.28 1.16
CA ALA A 320 -18.39 -26.80 -0.20
C ALA A 320 -17.61 -28.13 -0.22
N ALA A 321 -18.19 -29.17 -0.81
CA ALA A 321 -17.47 -30.41 -1.07
C ALA A 321 -16.40 -30.14 -2.16
N VAL A 322 -15.14 -30.38 -1.83
CA VAL A 322 -14.02 -30.22 -2.77
C VAL A 322 -13.67 -31.57 -3.38
N ARG A 323 -13.67 -31.64 -4.71
CA ARG A 323 -13.25 -32.84 -5.47
C ARG A 323 -12.05 -32.49 -6.33
N PHE A 324 -10.94 -33.18 -6.14
CA PHE A 324 -9.76 -33.10 -7.00
C PHE A 324 -9.94 -34.03 -8.20
N VAL A 325 -9.72 -33.50 -9.39
CA VAL A 325 -9.80 -34.25 -10.65
C VAL A 325 -8.44 -34.15 -11.32
N PRO A 326 -7.78 -35.29 -11.67
CA PRO A 326 -6.51 -35.28 -12.40
C PRO A 326 -6.69 -34.63 -13.77
N SER A 327 -5.81 -33.73 -14.16
CA SER A 327 -5.87 -33.05 -15.47
C SER A 327 -5.41 -33.93 -16.64
N ARG A 328 -4.80 -35.08 -16.37
CA ARG A 328 -4.27 -36.01 -17.40
C ARG A 328 -5.34 -36.72 -18.22
N ASP A 329 -6.55 -36.87 -17.69
CA ASP A 329 -7.69 -37.47 -18.38
C ASP A 329 -8.46 -36.50 -19.28
N ALA A 330 -7.90 -35.33 -19.46
CA ALA A 330 -8.50 -34.30 -20.24
C ALA A 330 -8.14 -34.45 -21.74
N ALA A 331 -8.84 -35.32 -22.44
CA ALA A 331 -9.27 -35.00 -23.81
C ALA A 331 -10.20 -33.78 -23.70
N ALA A 332 -9.67 -32.71 -23.15
CA ALA A 332 -10.45 -31.61 -22.64
C ALA A 332 -10.64 -30.60 -23.75
N LEU A 333 -11.87 -30.41 -24.13
CA LEU A 333 -12.26 -29.16 -24.78
C LEU A 333 -11.80 -28.01 -23.87
N GLU A 334 -10.76 -27.29 -24.30
CA GLU A 334 -10.31 -26.04 -23.69
C GLU A 334 -9.94 -26.07 -22.18
N GLY A 335 -9.55 -27.23 -21.65
CA GLY A 335 -9.13 -27.38 -20.25
C GLY A 335 -10.25 -27.77 -19.28
N ILE A 336 -11.44 -28.10 -19.77
CA ILE A 336 -12.56 -28.62 -18.98
C ILE A 336 -12.59 -30.15 -19.18
N GLY A 337 -12.20 -30.92 -18.16
CA GLY A 337 -12.20 -32.38 -18.23
C GLY A 337 -13.62 -32.96 -18.13
N ALA A 338 -13.83 -34.18 -18.68
CA ALA A 338 -15.12 -34.85 -18.69
C ALA A 338 -15.85 -34.92 -17.32
N PRO A 339 -15.17 -35.13 -16.17
CA PRO A 339 -15.84 -35.10 -14.87
C PRO A 339 -16.40 -33.72 -14.48
N LEU A 340 -15.74 -32.64 -14.92
CA LEU A 340 -16.22 -31.27 -14.66
C LEU A 340 -17.39 -30.97 -15.60
N GLU A 341 -17.31 -31.36 -16.87
CA GLU A 341 -18.40 -31.23 -17.85
C GLU A 341 -19.68 -31.93 -17.37
N ALA A 342 -19.57 -33.19 -16.92
CA ALA A 342 -20.70 -33.92 -16.36
C ALA A 342 -21.30 -33.23 -15.12
N ALA A 343 -20.43 -32.66 -14.25
CA ALA A 343 -20.89 -31.90 -13.10
C ALA A 343 -21.64 -30.63 -13.47
N LEU A 344 -21.16 -29.90 -14.48
CA LEU A 344 -21.80 -28.70 -15.02
C LEU A 344 -23.16 -29.01 -15.64
N ALA A 345 -23.25 -30.08 -16.47
CA ALA A 345 -24.49 -30.55 -17.07
C ALA A 345 -25.53 -30.88 -16.00
N THR A 346 -25.12 -31.63 -14.98
CA THR A 346 -26.03 -32.01 -13.86
C THR A 346 -26.56 -30.78 -13.11
N ARG A 347 -25.72 -29.74 -12.91
CA ARG A 347 -26.17 -28.51 -12.25
C ARG A 347 -27.11 -27.71 -13.12
N LEU A 348 -26.83 -27.65 -14.41
CA LEU A 348 -27.67 -26.95 -15.39
C LEU A 348 -29.08 -27.62 -15.46
N GLU A 349 -29.14 -28.94 -15.53
CA GLU A 349 -30.42 -29.71 -15.50
C GLU A 349 -31.24 -29.41 -14.24
N ARG A 350 -30.61 -29.13 -13.11
CA ARG A 350 -31.26 -28.76 -11.87
C ARG A 350 -31.63 -27.30 -11.75
N GLY A 351 -31.32 -26.45 -12.77
CA GLY A 351 -31.54 -25.04 -12.71
C GLY A 351 -30.57 -24.29 -11.76
N GLU A 352 -29.47 -24.95 -11.36
CA GLU A 352 -28.48 -24.39 -10.46
C GLU A 352 -27.44 -23.56 -11.26
N GLN A 353 -26.82 -22.57 -10.60
CA GLN A 353 -25.75 -21.76 -11.19
C GLN A 353 -24.38 -22.42 -11.02
N SER A 354 -23.52 -22.27 -12.01
CA SER A 354 -22.14 -22.72 -11.97
C SER A 354 -21.18 -21.58 -12.29
N LEU A 355 -20.09 -21.48 -11.52
CA LEU A 355 -18.99 -20.56 -11.78
C LEU A 355 -17.77 -21.38 -12.22
N VAL A 356 -17.32 -21.15 -13.46
CA VAL A 356 -16.08 -21.76 -13.99
C VAL A 356 -14.98 -20.75 -13.97
N PHE A 357 -13.90 -21.04 -13.25
CA PHE A 357 -12.72 -20.20 -13.17
C PHE A 357 -11.55 -20.87 -13.90
N ILE A 358 -11.06 -20.24 -14.96
CA ILE A 358 -9.88 -20.67 -15.71
C ILE A 358 -8.76 -19.68 -15.44
N ASN A 359 -7.77 -20.11 -14.67
CA ASN A 359 -6.63 -19.26 -14.29
C ASN A 359 -5.55 -19.23 -15.38
N ARG A 360 -5.92 -18.80 -16.60
CA ARG A 360 -4.98 -18.59 -17.70
C ARG A 360 -5.41 -17.40 -18.57
N ARG A 361 -4.43 -16.75 -19.18
CA ARG A 361 -4.66 -15.73 -20.22
C ARG A 361 -4.43 -16.35 -21.60
N GLY A 362 -5.31 -16.06 -22.55
CA GLY A 362 -5.22 -16.55 -23.93
C GLY A 362 -5.75 -17.99 -24.11
N PHE A 363 -5.76 -18.44 -25.39
CA PHE A 363 -6.27 -19.74 -25.79
C PHE A 363 -5.39 -20.90 -25.30
N ALA A 364 -4.06 -20.75 -25.41
CA ALA A 364 -3.10 -21.71 -24.89
C ALA A 364 -1.87 -21.00 -24.31
N VAL A 365 -1.35 -21.52 -23.20
CA VAL A 365 -0.12 -21.01 -22.57
C VAL A 365 1.12 -21.57 -23.27
N SER A 366 1.03 -22.80 -23.77
CA SER A 366 2.08 -23.49 -24.51
C SER A 366 1.49 -24.58 -25.41
N LEU A 367 2.19 -24.90 -26.48
CA LEU A 367 1.89 -26.03 -27.34
C LEU A 367 2.77 -27.21 -26.92
N LEU A 368 2.14 -28.32 -26.55
CA LEU A 368 2.84 -29.53 -26.15
C LEU A 368 2.55 -30.67 -27.10
N CYS A 369 3.58 -31.43 -27.45
CA CYS A 369 3.38 -32.67 -28.19
C CYS A 369 2.93 -33.79 -27.23
N SER A 370 1.78 -34.42 -27.52
CA SER A 370 1.20 -35.46 -26.68
C SER A 370 2.03 -36.76 -26.70
N SER A 371 2.84 -37.01 -27.75
CA SER A 371 3.64 -38.23 -27.87
C SER A 371 5.04 -38.13 -27.27
N CYS A 372 5.72 -37.00 -27.35
CA CYS A 372 7.10 -36.87 -26.91
C CYS A 372 7.31 -35.81 -25.83
N GLY A 373 6.28 -35.06 -25.45
CA GLY A 373 6.38 -34.00 -24.43
C GLY A 373 7.10 -32.72 -24.90
N TRP A 374 7.45 -32.61 -26.19
CA TRP A 374 8.05 -31.38 -26.71
C TRP A 374 7.14 -30.16 -26.47
N GLN A 375 7.73 -29.05 -26.05
CA GLN A 375 7.03 -27.81 -25.78
C GLN A 375 7.54 -26.71 -26.73
N ALA A 376 6.61 -25.97 -27.36
CA ALA A 376 6.94 -24.77 -28.11
C ALA A 376 7.35 -23.65 -27.15
N GLY A 377 8.49 -23.02 -27.44
CA GLY A 377 9.04 -21.89 -26.66
C GLY A 377 8.43 -20.54 -27.05
#